data_3320afc0892eb39fa401f781abab3402
#
_entry.id   3320afc0892eb39fa401f781abab3402
#
_cell.length_a   1.000
_cell.length_b   1.000
_cell.length_c   1.000
_cell.angle_alpha   90.00
_cell.angle_beta   90.00
_cell.angle_gamma   90.00
#
_symmetry.space_group_name_H-M   'P 1'
#
loop_
_entity.id
_entity.type
_entity.pdbx_description
1 polymer ?
#
loop_
_entity_poly.entity_id
_entity_poly.type
_entity_poly.pdbx_seq_one_letter_code
_entity_poly.pdbx_strand_id
1 'polypeptide(L)'
;MTNQGKDFAVRGWLVMASTLVVLVLVSFIPPLEAGGVKLRRASVISALIDMDKPSEQELLALEEQPEIDIEEFEVDLEQVAEQVKQTTAVASPTAEATSASWEGIFEEQPTGGEEFMPQPDEQPSLDELPIADYSDILPADSLIIRIENFGTGEQTPLDKLYDKLLAGKEQVRVAFMGDSFVEGDILTADLRELLQDTFSGGGVGYTPVASPFTGFRQTIKTTSKGWTPYNIMQRKSTPEPYAGDFFVSGWVAKATNGASTRWEMTTKRRHTDECRRARLLFICREDTELSVKLGEEEERTFSFVGGEEVRQIVIENAKIASLEMKVISGAAGFTALGAEFDDVKGVAVDNLSVRSNNGQAMFWSNAAVNAQINSMRPYDLVVLQYGLNIMQADRHNYSLYGEQVEKMVQYVQSCFPTAAVLVMGVSDRSQKNESGIVPMTAAKDLCKWQRTAAENCQVAFWDTYAAMQQLGGMETFVANGWAGKDYTHINYAGGARIARELYYALLKGAEEY
;
A
#
# COMPACT_ATOMS: atom_id res chain seq x y z
N MET A 1 -4.47 -26.67 54.74
CA MET A 1 -3.58 -25.54 54.43
C MET A 1 -3.38 -24.74 55.71
N THR A 2 -2.19 -24.75 56.25
CA THR A 2 -1.82 -24.10 57.51
C THR A 2 -1.91 -22.58 57.37
N ASN A 3 -2.24 -21.88 58.47
CA ASN A 3 -2.38 -20.42 58.54
C ASN A 3 -1.16 -19.65 57.96
N GLN A 4 0.03 -20.23 58.04
CA GLN A 4 1.26 -19.68 57.44
C GLN A 4 1.23 -19.60 55.92
N GLY A 5 0.58 -20.55 55.23
CA GLY A 5 0.50 -20.54 53.76
C GLY A 5 -0.42 -19.43 53.21
N LYS A 6 -1.46 -19.07 53.97
CA LYS A 6 -2.37 -17.94 53.63
C LYS A 6 -1.65 -16.58 53.80
N ASP A 7 -0.81 -16.46 54.84
CA ASP A 7 -0.06 -15.23 55.11
C ASP A 7 1.01 -14.95 54.07
N PHE A 8 1.69 -15.97 53.57
CA PHE A 8 2.66 -15.84 52.46
C PHE A 8 1.97 -15.46 51.13
N ALA A 9 0.81 -16.03 50.83
CA ALA A 9 0.06 -15.69 49.62
C ALA A 9 -0.45 -14.24 49.65
N VAL A 10 -0.95 -13.78 50.81
CA VAL A 10 -1.39 -12.38 50.99
C VAL A 10 -0.23 -11.40 50.88
N ARG A 11 0.92 -11.71 51.50
CA ARG A 11 2.11 -10.86 51.36
C ARG A 11 2.65 -10.84 49.93
N GLY A 12 2.67 -11.96 49.23
CA GLY A 12 3.05 -12.03 47.79
C GLY A 12 2.10 -11.20 46.94
N TRP A 13 0.81 -11.26 47.23
CA TRP A 13 -0.19 -10.45 46.51
C TRP A 13 -0.05 -8.95 46.77
N LEU A 14 0.22 -8.54 48.01
CA LEU A 14 0.45 -7.16 48.40
C LEU A 14 1.72 -6.59 47.73
N VAL A 15 2.79 -7.38 47.64
CA VAL A 15 4.02 -6.97 46.95
C VAL A 15 3.76 -6.79 45.45
N MET A 16 3.08 -7.73 44.79
CA MET A 16 2.70 -7.61 43.39
C MET A 16 1.82 -6.39 43.13
N ALA A 17 0.77 -6.20 43.94
CA ALA A 17 -0.13 -5.07 43.80
C ALA A 17 0.57 -3.73 44.02
N SER A 18 1.44 -3.61 45.03
CA SER A 18 2.22 -2.40 45.29
C SER A 18 3.23 -2.11 44.17
N THR A 19 3.89 -3.13 43.63
CA THR A 19 4.79 -3.00 42.48
C THR A 19 4.04 -2.49 41.24
N LEU A 20 2.85 -3.06 40.98
CA LEU A 20 2.00 -2.63 39.87
C LEU A 20 1.56 -1.15 40.01
N VAL A 21 1.16 -0.75 41.22
CA VAL A 21 0.79 0.65 41.52
C VAL A 21 1.98 1.59 41.32
N VAL A 22 3.19 1.22 41.78
CA VAL A 22 4.40 2.01 41.55
C VAL A 22 4.73 2.13 40.07
N LEU A 23 4.65 1.06 39.30
CA LEU A 23 4.89 1.06 37.86
C LEU A 23 3.85 1.93 37.11
N VAL A 24 2.59 1.89 37.53
CA VAL A 24 1.53 2.76 37.00
C VAL A 24 1.83 4.23 37.33
N LEU A 25 2.21 4.55 38.57
CA LEU A 25 2.56 5.92 38.96
C LEU A 25 3.79 6.46 38.22
N VAL A 26 4.81 5.64 38.02
CA VAL A 26 6.00 5.97 37.19
C VAL A 26 5.61 6.27 35.75
N SER A 27 4.57 5.62 35.22
CA SER A 27 4.06 5.84 33.87
C SER A 27 3.46 7.23 33.65
N PHE A 28 3.11 7.96 34.70
CA PHE A 28 2.60 9.35 34.61
C PHE A 28 3.70 10.42 34.74
N ILE A 29 4.95 10.03 34.98
CA ILE A 29 6.07 10.99 35.04
C ILE A 29 6.35 11.48 33.61
N PRO A 30 6.36 12.79 33.35
CA PRO A 30 6.70 13.34 32.04
C PRO A 30 8.15 12.95 31.66
N PRO A 31 8.47 12.84 30.36
CA PRO A 31 9.82 12.52 29.92
C PRO A 31 10.83 13.53 30.48
N LEU A 32 11.86 13.03 31.16
CA LEU A 32 12.92 13.84 31.73
C LEU A 32 13.95 14.19 30.65
N GLU A 33 14.29 15.47 30.53
CA GLU A 33 15.39 15.94 29.70
C GLU A 33 16.62 16.20 30.60
N ALA A 34 17.71 15.53 30.31
CA ALA A 34 19.00 15.76 30.98
C ALA A 34 20.11 15.91 29.93
N GLY A 35 20.78 17.07 29.90
CA GLY A 35 21.93 17.31 29.03
C GLY A 35 21.60 17.27 27.51
N GLY A 36 20.38 17.64 27.09
CA GLY A 36 19.96 17.63 25.68
C GLY A 36 19.52 16.26 25.16
N VAL A 37 19.48 15.24 26.02
CA VAL A 37 18.98 13.90 25.68
C VAL A 37 17.61 13.70 26.33
N LYS A 38 16.57 13.43 25.51
CA LYS A 38 15.27 12.99 26.00
C LYS A 38 15.35 11.52 26.41
N LEU A 39 15.16 11.24 27.69
CA LEU A 39 15.06 9.87 28.17
C LEU A 39 13.72 9.27 27.71
N ARG A 40 13.80 8.10 27.07
CA ARG A 40 12.62 7.37 26.58
C ARG A 40 11.72 7.00 27.77
N ARG A 41 10.43 7.30 27.66
CA ARG A 41 9.41 6.97 28.66
C ARG A 41 9.29 5.44 28.77
N ALA A 42 9.61 4.89 29.93
CA ALA A 42 9.31 3.49 30.25
C ALA A 42 7.92 3.45 30.89
N SER A 43 6.94 2.96 30.18
CA SER A 43 5.57 2.82 30.69
C SER A 43 5.08 1.39 30.49
N VAL A 44 4.65 0.74 31.56
CA VAL A 44 4.01 -0.57 31.50
C VAL A 44 2.61 -0.47 30.86
N ILE A 45 1.99 0.72 30.94
CA ILE A 45 0.67 0.99 30.34
C ILE A 45 0.82 1.16 28.82
N SER A 46 1.90 1.81 28.33
CA SER A 46 2.14 1.95 26.88
C SER A 46 2.48 0.61 26.20
N ALA A 47 2.98 -0.38 26.95
CA ALA A 47 3.17 -1.73 26.46
C ALA A 47 1.88 -2.58 26.42
N LEU A 48 0.89 -2.20 27.25
CA LEU A 48 -0.43 -2.87 27.33
C LEU A 48 -1.50 -2.20 26.46
N ILE A 49 -1.39 -0.89 26.30
CA ILE A 49 -2.29 -0.05 25.48
C ILE A 49 -1.36 0.71 24.54
N ASP A 50 -1.11 0.20 23.39
CA ASP A 50 -0.27 0.77 22.31
C ASP A 50 -0.41 2.34 22.18
N MET A 51 -0.04 3.03 23.27
CA MET A 51 -0.24 4.49 23.46
C MET A 51 0.80 5.34 22.71
N ASP A 52 1.80 4.69 22.07
CA ASP A 52 2.73 5.35 21.16
C ASP A 52 2.20 5.45 19.72
N LYS A 53 1.00 4.91 19.46
CA LYS A 53 0.28 5.23 18.23
C LYS A 53 -0.30 6.63 18.35
N PRO A 54 -0.03 7.54 17.41
CA PRO A 54 -0.72 8.81 17.37
C PRO A 54 -2.23 8.55 17.41
N SER A 55 -2.94 9.28 18.22
CA SER A 55 -4.39 9.19 18.29
C SER A 55 -5.00 9.57 16.94
N GLU A 56 -6.19 9.07 16.65
CA GLU A 56 -6.96 9.47 15.45
C GLU A 56 -7.09 11.00 15.34
N GLN A 57 -7.11 11.71 16.48
CA GLN A 57 -7.12 13.18 16.55
C GLN A 57 -5.76 13.82 16.21
N GLU A 58 -4.63 13.22 16.60
CA GLU A 58 -3.30 13.67 16.21
C GLU A 58 -3.03 13.42 14.71
N LEU A 59 -3.66 12.38 14.15
CA LEU A 59 -3.63 12.13 12.71
C LEU A 59 -4.44 13.13 11.92
N LEU A 60 -5.65 13.45 12.39
CA LEU A 60 -6.50 14.48 11.80
C LEU A 60 -5.82 15.86 11.89
N ALA A 61 -5.11 16.16 12.98
CA ALA A 61 -4.33 17.40 13.11
C ALA A 61 -3.14 17.49 12.14
N LEU A 62 -2.61 16.34 11.64
CA LEU A 62 -1.63 16.33 10.56
C LEU A 62 -2.27 16.55 9.18
N GLU A 63 -3.59 16.52 9.07
CA GLU A 63 -4.36 16.76 7.84
C GLU A 63 -4.68 18.23 7.58
N GLU A 64 -4.51 19.14 8.55
CA GLU A 64 -4.58 20.59 8.32
C GLU A 64 -3.35 21.07 7.53
N GLN A 65 -3.25 20.60 6.26
CA GLN A 65 -2.30 21.17 5.30
C GLN A 65 -2.98 22.29 4.51
N PRO A 66 -2.23 23.33 4.11
CA PRO A 66 -2.79 24.42 3.34
C PRO A 66 -3.47 23.92 2.06
N GLU A 67 -4.55 24.56 1.65
CA GLU A 67 -5.18 24.32 0.35
C GLU A 67 -4.10 24.30 -0.75
N ILE A 68 -3.98 23.17 -1.43
CA ILE A 68 -3.02 23.04 -2.52
C ILE A 68 -3.67 23.65 -3.75
N ASP A 69 -3.06 24.67 -4.32
CA ASP A 69 -3.53 25.30 -5.55
C ASP A 69 -3.42 24.30 -6.71
N ILE A 70 -4.53 24.08 -7.42
CA ILE A 70 -4.58 23.15 -8.57
C ILE A 70 -3.60 23.59 -9.66
N GLU A 71 -3.34 24.89 -9.81
CA GLU A 71 -2.41 25.46 -10.79
C GLU A 71 -0.92 25.18 -10.44
N GLU A 72 -0.63 24.73 -9.23
CA GLU A 72 0.73 24.45 -8.76
C GLU A 72 1.35 23.18 -9.37
N PHE A 73 0.54 22.32 -10.00
CA PHE A 73 0.93 21.02 -10.54
C PHE A 73 0.84 20.99 -12.07
N GLU A 74 1.65 21.77 -12.73
CA GLU A 74 1.82 21.61 -14.18
C GLU A 74 2.68 20.38 -14.50
N VAL A 75 2.30 19.64 -15.53
CA VAL A 75 3.04 18.49 -16.04
C VAL A 75 3.21 18.61 -17.56
N ASP A 76 4.44 18.44 -18.01
CA ASP A 76 4.77 18.30 -19.44
C ASP A 76 4.75 16.80 -19.79
N LEU A 77 3.61 16.34 -20.30
CA LEU A 77 3.40 14.95 -20.67
C LEU A 77 4.26 14.48 -21.86
N GLU A 78 4.66 15.39 -22.74
CA GLU A 78 5.59 15.08 -23.83
C GLU A 78 6.98 14.79 -23.26
N GLN A 79 7.44 15.60 -22.32
CA GLN A 79 8.70 15.37 -21.61
C GLN A 79 8.68 14.06 -20.82
N VAL A 80 7.58 13.76 -20.13
CA VAL A 80 7.39 12.48 -19.41
C VAL A 80 7.51 11.29 -20.36
N ALA A 81 6.80 11.32 -21.48
CA ALA A 81 6.85 10.26 -22.48
C ALA A 81 8.24 10.07 -23.08
N GLU A 82 8.97 11.16 -23.31
CA GLU A 82 10.34 11.11 -23.81
C GLU A 82 11.32 10.54 -22.78
N GLN A 83 11.21 10.93 -21.51
CA GLN A 83 12.01 10.35 -20.41
C GLN A 83 11.79 8.85 -20.29
N VAL A 84 10.54 8.40 -20.35
CA VAL A 84 10.21 6.97 -20.30
C VAL A 84 10.81 6.23 -21.49
N LYS A 85 10.68 6.77 -22.72
CA LYS A 85 11.28 6.17 -23.93
C LYS A 85 12.80 6.05 -23.82
N GLN A 86 13.47 7.11 -23.36
CA GLN A 86 14.92 7.10 -23.19
C GLN A 86 15.34 6.06 -22.16
N THR A 87 14.60 5.95 -21.05
CA THR A 87 14.86 4.96 -19.99
C THR A 87 14.70 3.53 -20.49
N THR A 88 13.68 3.26 -21.31
CA THR A 88 13.43 1.91 -21.87
C THR A 88 14.32 1.58 -23.08
N ALA A 89 14.82 2.58 -23.81
CA ALA A 89 15.70 2.42 -24.97
C ALA A 89 17.18 2.26 -24.60
N VAL A 90 17.60 2.85 -23.47
CA VAL A 90 18.92 2.52 -22.90
C VAL A 90 18.83 1.07 -22.50
N ALA A 91 19.58 0.19 -23.20
CA ALA A 91 19.66 -1.22 -22.85
C ALA A 91 19.83 -1.28 -21.34
N SER A 92 18.82 -1.83 -20.66
CA SER A 92 18.83 -1.95 -19.21
C SER A 92 20.19 -2.52 -18.83
N PRO A 93 20.93 -1.88 -17.89
CA PRO A 93 22.18 -2.46 -17.41
C PRO A 93 21.89 -3.93 -17.13
N THR A 94 22.80 -4.81 -17.51
CA THR A 94 22.56 -6.27 -17.41
C THR A 94 21.91 -6.57 -16.06
N ALA A 95 20.96 -7.46 -16.02
CA ALA A 95 20.23 -7.80 -14.79
C ALA A 95 21.19 -8.02 -13.60
N GLU A 96 22.42 -8.48 -13.88
CA GLU A 96 23.52 -8.64 -12.93
C GLU A 96 24.01 -7.30 -12.33
N ALA A 97 23.94 -6.19 -13.05
CA ALA A 97 24.40 -4.89 -12.55
C ALA A 97 23.37 -4.18 -11.66
N THR A 98 22.06 -4.46 -11.87
CA THR A 98 20.96 -3.77 -11.16
C THR A 98 20.23 -4.64 -10.16
N SER A 99 20.43 -5.97 -10.21
CA SER A 99 19.71 -6.93 -9.38
C SER A 99 20.66 -7.90 -8.68
N ALA A 100 20.40 -8.14 -7.41
CA ALA A 100 20.96 -9.28 -6.69
C ALA A 100 19.82 -10.21 -6.29
N SER A 101 20.07 -11.50 -6.22
CA SER A 101 19.08 -12.50 -5.84
C SER A 101 19.54 -13.31 -4.65
N TRP A 102 18.58 -13.69 -3.84
CA TRP A 102 18.73 -14.67 -2.79
C TRP A 102 17.74 -15.80 -3.05
N GLU A 103 18.23 -16.88 -3.64
CA GLU A 103 17.47 -18.12 -3.71
C GLU A 103 17.64 -18.84 -2.37
N GLY A 104 16.53 -19.09 -1.67
CA GLY A 104 16.52 -19.88 -0.45
C GLY A 104 16.90 -21.32 -0.77
N ILE A 105 17.55 -22.00 0.18
CA ILE A 105 17.71 -23.44 0.12
C ILE A 105 16.28 -24.02 0.21
N PHE A 106 15.73 -24.50 -0.88
CA PHE A 106 14.64 -25.45 -0.83
C PHE A 106 15.21 -26.69 -0.16
N GLU A 107 14.88 -26.96 1.11
CA GLU A 107 15.26 -28.22 1.74
C GLU A 107 14.73 -29.35 0.86
N GLU A 108 15.62 -30.01 0.11
CA GLU A 108 15.38 -31.38 -0.32
C GLU A 108 15.17 -32.17 0.98
N GLN A 109 13.96 -32.67 1.17
CA GLN A 109 13.71 -33.59 2.28
C GLN A 109 14.74 -34.71 2.22
N PRO A 110 15.38 -35.12 3.35
CA PRO A 110 16.36 -36.17 3.33
C PRO A 110 15.69 -37.43 2.79
N THR A 111 16.18 -37.89 1.64
CA THR A 111 15.84 -39.20 1.08
C THR A 111 16.42 -40.28 1.97
N GLY A 112 15.64 -40.70 2.94
CA GLY A 112 16.00 -41.79 3.86
C GLY A 112 14.73 -42.51 4.34
N GLY A 113 14.30 -43.52 3.58
CA GLY A 113 13.31 -44.48 4.04
C GLY A 113 12.19 -44.76 3.02
N GLU A 114 12.31 -45.90 2.34
CA GLU A 114 11.31 -46.62 1.55
C GLU A 114 10.59 -45.83 0.44
N GLU A 115 10.85 -46.28 -0.80
CA GLU A 115 10.13 -45.91 -2.01
C GLU A 115 8.61 -46.07 -1.84
N PHE A 116 7.97 -45.05 -1.35
CA PHE A 116 6.57 -44.82 -1.65
C PHE A 116 6.55 -44.03 -2.96
N MET A 117 6.44 -44.78 -4.10
CA MET A 117 6.09 -44.16 -5.36
C MET A 117 4.67 -43.59 -5.19
N PRO A 118 4.49 -42.25 -5.09
CA PRO A 118 3.18 -41.69 -5.30
C PRO A 118 2.83 -42.03 -6.76
N GLN A 119 1.71 -42.68 -6.97
CA GLN A 119 1.07 -42.72 -8.28
C GLN A 119 1.06 -41.30 -8.81
N PRO A 120 1.36 -41.03 -10.08
CA PRO A 120 1.21 -39.70 -10.62
C PRO A 120 -0.27 -39.34 -10.43
N ASP A 121 -0.55 -38.52 -9.43
CA ASP A 121 -1.79 -37.79 -9.38
C ASP A 121 -1.86 -37.09 -10.72
N GLU A 122 -2.89 -37.42 -11.51
CA GLU A 122 -3.21 -36.69 -12.71
C GLU A 122 -3.32 -35.22 -12.32
N GLN A 123 -2.24 -34.47 -12.56
CA GLN A 123 -2.35 -33.02 -12.55
C GLN A 123 -3.43 -32.71 -13.57
N PRO A 124 -4.52 -32.02 -13.21
CA PRO A 124 -5.52 -31.61 -14.15
C PRO A 124 -4.78 -30.94 -15.30
N SER A 125 -5.04 -31.38 -16.52
CA SER A 125 -4.41 -30.82 -17.72
C SER A 125 -4.63 -29.31 -17.67
N LEU A 126 -3.57 -28.52 -17.87
CA LEU A 126 -3.61 -27.06 -17.82
C LEU A 126 -4.59 -26.41 -18.83
N ASP A 127 -5.29 -27.24 -19.60
CA ASP A 127 -6.23 -26.83 -20.66
C ASP A 127 -7.69 -26.76 -20.17
N GLU A 128 -7.98 -27.18 -18.93
CA GLU A 128 -9.32 -27.09 -18.33
C GLU A 128 -9.24 -26.58 -16.89
N LEU A 129 -8.84 -25.32 -16.72
CA LEU A 129 -9.25 -24.63 -15.50
C LEU A 129 -10.75 -24.38 -15.63
N PRO A 130 -11.59 -24.84 -14.67
CA PRO A 130 -13.01 -24.54 -14.71
C PRO A 130 -13.16 -23.02 -14.77
N ILE A 131 -13.99 -22.53 -15.69
CA ILE A 131 -14.47 -21.15 -15.65
C ILE A 131 -15.03 -21.01 -14.24
N ALA A 132 -14.40 -20.18 -13.41
CA ALA A 132 -14.81 -20.02 -12.03
C ALA A 132 -16.23 -19.47 -12.04
N ASP A 133 -17.18 -20.29 -11.60
CA ASP A 133 -18.55 -19.83 -11.40
C ASP A 133 -18.60 -19.00 -10.12
N TYR A 134 -18.71 -17.69 -10.25
CA TYR A 134 -18.78 -16.76 -9.13
C TYR A 134 -20.21 -16.55 -8.61
N SER A 135 -21.20 -17.29 -9.12
CA SER A 135 -22.62 -17.13 -8.77
C SER A 135 -22.88 -17.27 -7.27
N ASP A 136 -22.12 -18.10 -6.57
CA ASP A 136 -22.24 -18.28 -5.11
C ASP A 136 -21.63 -17.11 -4.31
N ILE A 137 -20.78 -16.30 -4.93
CA ILE A 137 -20.08 -15.17 -4.29
C ILE A 137 -20.78 -13.85 -4.59
N LEU A 138 -21.28 -13.68 -5.83
CA LEU A 138 -21.88 -12.44 -6.27
C LEU A 138 -23.28 -12.23 -5.66
N PRO A 139 -23.59 -11.00 -5.21
CA PRO A 139 -24.94 -10.64 -4.84
C PRO A 139 -25.84 -10.56 -6.09
N ALA A 140 -27.15 -10.30 -5.86
CA ALA A 140 -28.04 -10.07 -6.98
C ALA A 140 -27.51 -8.96 -7.91
N ASP A 141 -27.56 -9.17 -9.20
CA ASP A 141 -26.98 -8.31 -10.25
C ASP A 141 -27.37 -6.83 -10.11
N SER A 142 -28.62 -6.58 -9.71
CA SER A 142 -29.13 -5.22 -9.46
C SER A 142 -28.48 -4.50 -8.27
N LEU A 143 -27.71 -5.19 -7.46
CA LEU A 143 -26.97 -4.63 -6.31
C LEU A 143 -25.50 -4.34 -6.62
N ILE A 144 -25.03 -4.71 -7.81
CA ILE A 144 -23.64 -4.49 -8.19
C ILE A 144 -23.49 -3.15 -8.89
N ILE A 145 -22.70 -2.24 -8.30
CA ILE A 145 -22.23 -1.04 -9.00
C ILE A 145 -21.13 -1.45 -9.95
N ARG A 146 -21.45 -1.56 -11.23
CA ARG A 146 -20.54 -2.10 -12.26
C ARG A 146 -19.39 -1.16 -12.57
N ILE A 147 -18.28 -1.72 -13.00
CA ILE A 147 -17.21 -0.95 -13.63
C ILE A 147 -17.69 -0.56 -15.04
N GLU A 148 -17.68 0.74 -15.35
CA GLU A 148 -17.87 1.26 -16.68
C GLU A 148 -16.53 1.19 -17.43
N ASN A 149 -16.44 0.37 -18.46
CA ASN A 149 -15.26 0.27 -19.30
C ASN A 149 -15.45 1.09 -20.57
N PHE A 150 -14.75 2.22 -20.67
CA PHE A 150 -14.81 3.12 -21.84
C PHE A 150 -13.76 2.81 -22.89
N GLY A 151 -12.95 1.77 -22.68
CA GLY A 151 -11.98 1.30 -23.65
C GLY A 151 -12.62 0.99 -25.00
N THR A 152 -11.93 1.33 -26.08
CA THR A 152 -12.36 1.06 -27.47
C THR A 152 -11.39 0.09 -28.13
N GLY A 153 -11.91 -0.79 -28.97
CA GLY A 153 -11.12 -1.80 -29.68
C GLY A 153 -11.64 -3.21 -29.42
N GLU A 154 -11.00 -4.19 -30.07
CA GLU A 154 -11.38 -5.61 -29.93
C GLU A 154 -10.98 -6.17 -28.55
N GLN A 155 -9.90 -5.65 -27.97
CA GLN A 155 -9.42 -6.02 -26.63
C GLN A 155 -8.87 -4.78 -25.92
N THR A 156 -9.52 -4.39 -24.84
CA THR A 156 -9.10 -3.25 -24.01
C THR A 156 -8.01 -3.71 -23.00
N PRO A 157 -7.30 -2.75 -22.35
CA PRO A 157 -6.39 -3.12 -21.26
C PRO A 157 -7.09 -3.81 -20.08
N LEU A 158 -8.37 -3.48 -19.82
CA LEU A 158 -9.15 -4.14 -18.75
C LEU A 158 -9.49 -5.58 -19.13
N ASP A 159 -9.76 -5.86 -20.41
CA ASP A 159 -9.98 -7.21 -20.91
C ASP A 159 -8.73 -8.08 -20.71
N LYS A 160 -7.54 -7.52 -20.98
CA LYS A 160 -6.27 -8.21 -20.71
C LYS A 160 -6.05 -8.53 -19.24
N LEU A 161 -6.52 -7.65 -18.35
CA LEU A 161 -6.51 -7.92 -16.91
C LEU A 161 -7.38 -9.14 -16.59
N TYR A 162 -8.60 -9.21 -17.14
CA TYR A 162 -9.51 -10.34 -16.92
C TYR A 162 -8.96 -11.63 -17.51
N ASP A 163 -8.41 -11.61 -18.72
CA ASP A 163 -7.71 -12.74 -19.31
C ASP A 163 -6.66 -13.31 -18.35
N LYS A 164 -5.83 -12.43 -17.78
CA LYS A 164 -4.72 -12.82 -16.92
C LYS A 164 -5.20 -13.33 -15.56
N LEU A 165 -6.25 -12.71 -14.98
CA LEU A 165 -6.88 -13.16 -13.74
C LEU A 165 -7.48 -14.57 -13.91
N LEU A 166 -8.26 -14.78 -14.99
CA LEU A 166 -8.94 -16.04 -15.27
C LEU A 166 -7.94 -17.16 -15.65
N ALA A 167 -6.87 -16.82 -16.35
CA ALA A 167 -5.84 -17.79 -16.70
C ALA A 167 -5.08 -18.33 -15.46
N GLY A 168 -4.91 -17.53 -14.40
CA GLY A 168 -4.25 -17.92 -13.15
C GLY A 168 -2.79 -18.40 -13.28
N LYS A 169 -2.17 -18.19 -14.46
CA LYS A 169 -0.83 -18.72 -14.79
C LYS A 169 0.30 -17.82 -14.32
N GLU A 170 0.03 -16.52 -14.26
CA GLU A 170 0.99 -15.46 -13.95
C GLU A 170 0.54 -14.67 -12.74
N GLN A 171 1.44 -13.83 -12.22
CA GLN A 171 1.06 -12.88 -11.22
C GLN A 171 0.33 -11.69 -11.85
N VAL A 172 -0.80 -11.29 -11.24
CA VAL A 172 -1.50 -10.04 -11.54
C VAL A 172 -1.14 -9.01 -10.49
N ARG A 173 -0.64 -7.85 -10.92
CA ARG A 173 -0.25 -6.74 -10.04
C ARG A 173 -1.18 -5.56 -10.15
N VAL A 174 -1.70 -5.13 -9.01
CA VAL A 174 -2.55 -3.95 -8.88
C VAL A 174 -1.81 -2.87 -8.09
N ALA A 175 -1.61 -1.69 -8.70
CA ALA A 175 -1.19 -0.49 -7.99
C ALA A 175 -2.44 0.27 -7.54
N PHE A 176 -2.59 0.50 -6.25
CA PHE A 176 -3.69 1.29 -5.71
C PHE A 176 -3.13 2.64 -5.23
N MET A 177 -3.30 3.68 -6.05
CA MET A 177 -2.88 5.04 -5.76
C MET A 177 -4.05 5.83 -5.18
N GLY A 178 -3.83 6.51 -4.05
CA GLY A 178 -4.91 7.22 -3.37
C GLY A 178 -4.43 8.19 -2.30
N ASP A 179 -5.39 8.77 -1.62
CA ASP A 179 -5.20 9.68 -0.49
C ASP A 179 -5.43 8.99 0.87
N SER A 180 -5.86 9.73 1.89
CA SER A 180 -6.17 9.19 3.22
C SER A 180 -7.30 8.16 3.24
N PHE A 181 -8.12 8.10 2.21
CA PHE A 181 -9.18 7.11 2.05
C PHE A 181 -8.64 5.67 1.88
N VAL A 182 -7.42 5.55 1.38
CA VAL A 182 -6.75 4.26 1.10
C VAL A 182 -5.56 4.02 2.02
N GLU A 183 -4.96 5.09 2.57
CA GLU A 183 -3.72 5.00 3.34
C GLU A 183 -3.82 3.99 4.49
N GLY A 184 -2.68 3.37 4.81
CA GLY A 184 -2.61 2.39 5.90
C GLY A 184 -3.34 1.08 5.65
N ASP A 185 -3.65 0.76 4.40
CA ASP A 185 -4.43 -0.42 3.98
C ASP A 185 -5.92 -0.37 4.42
N ILE A 186 -6.48 0.80 4.72
CA ILE A 186 -7.88 0.93 5.17
C ILE A 186 -8.86 0.22 4.20
N LEU A 187 -8.62 0.33 2.89
CA LEU A 187 -9.41 -0.32 1.85
C LEU A 187 -8.69 -1.53 1.26
N THR A 188 -7.40 -1.37 0.97
CA THR A 188 -6.63 -2.36 0.21
C THR A 188 -6.37 -3.65 0.98
N ALA A 189 -6.43 -3.67 2.31
CA ALA A 189 -6.28 -4.90 3.09
C ALA A 189 -7.36 -5.92 2.76
N ASP A 190 -8.62 -5.48 2.79
CA ASP A 190 -9.78 -6.36 2.53
C ASP A 190 -9.92 -6.68 1.04
N LEU A 191 -9.64 -5.71 0.14
CA LEU A 191 -9.63 -5.98 -1.30
C LEU A 191 -8.59 -7.03 -1.68
N ARG A 192 -7.38 -6.90 -1.14
CA ARG A 192 -6.27 -7.84 -1.34
C ARG A 192 -6.66 -9.23 -0.86
N GLU A 193 -7.19 -9.35 0.34
CA GLU A 193 -7.65 -10.62 0.92
C GLU A 193 -8.70 -11.30 0.02
N LEU A 194 -9.72 -10.57 -0.41
CA LEU A 194 -10.78 -11.08 -1.27
C LEU A 194 -10.25 -11.54 -2.64
N LEU A 195 -9.37 -10.76 -3.26
CA LEU A 195 -8.76 -11.13 -4.54
C LEU A 195 -7.81 -12.34 -4.40
N GLN A 196 -7.05 -12.42 -3.31
CA GLN A 196 -6.16 -13.55 -3.04
C GLN A 196 -6.93 -14.81 -2.67
N ASP A 197 -8.08 -14.71 -2.00
CA ASP A 197 -8.98 -15.84 -1.78
C ASP A 197 -9.47 -16.45 -3.10
N THR A 198 -9.77 -15.61 -4.08
CA THR A 198 -10.38 -16.04 -5.35
C THR A 198 -9.35 -16.46 -6.40
N PHE A 199 -8.28 -15.67 -6.53
CA PHE A 199 -7.30 -15.83 -7.61
C PHE A 199 -5.93 -16.29 -7.10
N SER A 200 -5.85 -16.74 -5.85
CA SER A 200 -4.59 -17.08 -5.18
C SER A 200 -3.66 -15.86 -4.97
N GLY A 201 -2.51 -16.10 -4.38
CA GLY A 201 -1.51 -15.10 -4.06
C GLY A 201 -1.36 -14.90 -2.56
N GLY A 202 -0.35 -14.15 -2.16
CA GLY A 202 -0.03 -13.87 -0.76
C GLY A 202 0.84 -12.63 -0.62
N GLY A 203 1.05 -12.24 0.63
CA GLY A 203 1.83 -11.07 0.99
C GLY A 203 1.04 -9.77 0.99
N VAL A 204 1.73 -8.70 1.35
CA VAL A 204 1.13 -7.39 1.67
C VAL A 204 1.38 -6.33 0.59
N GLY A 205 2.10 -6.69 -0.49
CA GLY A 205 2.52 -5.76 -1.54
C GLY A 205 3.55 -4.76 -1.05
N TYR A 206 3.53 -3.56 -1.65
CA TYR A 206 4.49 -2.50 -1.36
C TYR A 206 4.37 -1.96 0.08
N THR A 207 5.54 -1.62 0.67
CA THR A 207 5.67 -0.92 1.94
C THR A 207 6.88 0.02 1.93
N PRO A 208 6.79 1.24 2.46
CA PRO A 208 7.94 2.12 2.59
C PRO A 208 8.95 1.57 3.59
N VAL A 209 10.23 1.88 3.40
CA VAL A 209 11.30 1.50 4.33
C VAL A 209 11.14 2.20 5.68
N ALA A 210 10.72 3.45 5.65
CA ALA A 210 10.39 4.24 6.84
C ALA A 210 9.31 5.26 6.51
N SER A 211 8.35 5.43 7.40
CA SER A 211 7.31 6.44 7.35
C SER A 211 6.76 6.65 8.74
N PRO A 212 6.33 7.87 9.12
CA PRO A 212 5.64 8.11 10.38
C PRO A 212 4.33 7.34 10.50
N PHE A 213 3.78 6.86 9.37
CA PHE A 213 2.48 6.17 9.29
C PHE A 213 2.57 4.64 9.24
N THR A 214 3.77 4.05 9.26
CA THR A 214 3.91 2.58 9.22
C THR A 214 3.20 1.87 10.38
N GLY A 215 3.03 2.52 11.52
CA GLY A 215 2.33 1.97 12.68
C GLY A 215 0.82 1.77 12.52
N PHE A 216 0.20 2.39 11.48
CA PHE A 216 -1.24 2.24 11.20
C PHE A 216 -1.56 1.00 10.40
N ARG A 217 -0.63 0.57 9.55
CA ARG A 217 -0.84 -0.58 8.71
C ARG A 217 -0.87 -1.85 9.55
N GLN A 218 -2.01 -2.56 9.54
CA GLN A 218 -2.22 -3.75 10.36
C GLN A 218 -1.65 -5.02 9.74
N THR A 219 -1.46 -5.04 8.42
CA THR A 219 -1.05 -6.22 7.65
C THR A 219 0.43 -6.53 7.77
N ILE A 220 1.24 -5.55 8.16
CA ILE A 220 2.69 -5.68 8.36
C ILE A 220 3.15 -4.78 9.51
N LYS A 221 4.05 -5.27 10.33
CA LYS A 221 4.73 -4.49 11.36
C LYS A 221 6.09 -4.06 10.85
N THR A 222 6.33 -2.76 10.82
CA THR A 222 7.60 -2.17 10.36
C THR A 222 8.33 -1.53 11.53
N THR A 223 9.58 -1.94 11.76
CA THR A 223 10.46 -1.35 12.75
C THR A 223 11.70 -0.79 12.05
N SER A 224 11.85 0.52 12.06
CA SER A 224 12.93 1.21 11.33
C SER A 224 13.75 2.11 12.25
N LYS A 225 15.05 2.26 11.93
CA LYS A 225 15.98 3.17 12.62
C LYS A 225 17.03 3.71 11.67
N GLY A 226 17.55 4.90 11.91
CA GLY A 226 18.64 5.50 11.13
C GLY A 226 18.21 6.05 9.77
N TRP A 227 16.91 6.14 9.52
CA TRP A 227 16.33 6.69 8.30
C TRP A 227 15.77 8.09 8.51
N THR A 228 15.82 8.90 7.47
CA THR A 228 15.05 10.15 7.35
C THR A 228 14.08 9.97 6.19
N PRO A 229 12.78 9.72 6.47
CA PRO A 229 11.77 9.60 5.42
C PRO A 229 11.41 10.98 4.85
N TYR A 230 11.15 11.03 3.55
CA TYR A 230 10.61 12.19 2.85
C TYR A 230 9.32 11.79 2.15
N ASN A 231 8.36 12.71 2.19
CA ASN A 231 7.05 12.57 1.56
C ASN A 231 6.96 13.49 0.34
N ILE A 232 6.38 13.03 -0.75
CA ILE A 232 6.25 13.76 -2.00
C ILE A 232 5.48 15.08 -1.84
N MET A 233 4.50 15.15 -0.89
CA MET A 233 3.79 16.37 -0.56
C MET A 233 4.71 17.47 0.01
N GLN A 234 5.88 17.08 0.51
CA GLN A 234 6.91 17.98 1.02
C GLN A 234 8.11 18.10 0.07
N ARG A 235 7.94 17.73 -1.22
CA ARG A 235 9.04 17.69 -2.21
C ARG A 235 9.83 18.98 -2.28
N LYS A 236 9.17 20.13 -2.18
CA LYS A 236 9.84 21.45 -2.24
C LYS A 236 10.88 21.66 -1.11
N SER A 237 10.70 21.02 0.04
CA SER A 237 11.64 21.06 1.18
C SER A 237 12.53 19.82 1.28
N THR A 238 12.31 18.83 0.41
CA THR A 238 13.14 17.62 0.34
C THR A 238 14.47 17.95 -0.34
N PRO A 239 15.61 17.62 0.28
CA PRO A 239 16.91 17.88 -0.32
C PRO A 239 17.18 16.96 -1.53
N GLU A 240 17.97 17.45 -2.49
CA GLU A 240 18.50 16.58 -3.53
C GLU A 240 19.54 15.59 -2.93
N PRO A 241 19.68 14.37 -3.49
CA PRO A 241 18.98 13.90 -4.70
C PRO A 241 17.56 13.34 -4.42
N TYR A 242 17.14 13.25 -3.17
CA TYR A 242 15.89 12.57 -2.75
C TYR A 242 14.63 13.19 -3.37
N ALA A 243 14.64 14.52 -3.60
CA ALA A 243 13.55 15.23 -4.29
C ALA A 243 13.37 14.78 -5.74
N GLY A 244 14.46 14.30 -6.38
CA GLY A 244 14.48 13.75 -7.73
C GLY A 244 14.25 12.23 -7.82
N ASP A 245 14.12 11.52 -6.68
CA ASP A 245 14.06 10.06 -6.63
C ASP A 245 12.66 9.50 -6.34
N PHE A 246 11.66 10.35 -6.17
CA PHE A 246 10.32 9.85 -5.83
C PHE A 246 9.77 8.91 -6.89
N PHE A 247 9.36 7.73 -6.45
CA PHE A 247 8.45 6.83 -7.15
C PHE A 247 7.00 7.27 -6.89
N VAL A 248 6.03 6.79 -7.65
CA VAL A 248 4.59 7.09 -7.44
C VAL A 248 4.05 6.66 -6.06
N SER A 249 4.81 5.88 -5.30
CA SER A 249 4.49 5.60 -3.89
C SER A 249 4.51 6.85 -3.00
N GLY A 250 5.18 7.92 -3.47
CA GLY A 250 5.29 9.17 -2.74
C GLY A 250 6.20 9.14 -1.52
N TRP A 251 6.98 8.08 -1.33
CA TRP A 251 7.92 7.93 -0.21
C TRP A 251 9.31 7.56 -0.68
N VAL A 252 10.31 8.26 -0.14
CA VAL A 252 11.72 7.89 -0.22
C VAL A 252 12.36 8.08 1.15
N ALA A 253 13.46 7.38 1.44
CA ALA A 253 14.15 7.54 2.71
C ALA A 253 15.67 7.65 2.50
N LYS A 254 16.26 8.66 3.17
CA LYS A 254 17.70 8.83 3.31
C LYS A 254 18.22 7.91 4.41
N ALA A 255 19.33 7.23 4.14
CA ALA A 255 20.02 6.36 5.09
C ALA A 255 21.10 7.08 5.90
N THR A 256 21.42 6.54 7.07
CA THR A 256 22.73 6.65 7.72
C THR A 256 23.41 5.29 7.74
N ASN A 257 24.75 5.22 7.88
CA ASN A 257 25.40 3.93 8.06
C ASN A 257 24.86 3.23 9.32
N GLY A 258 24.42 1.98 9.15
CA GLY A 258 23.72 1.22 10.17
C GLY A 258 22.20 1.44 10.20
N ALA A 259 21.64 2.25 9.27
CA ALA A 259 20.20 2.33 9.08
C ALA A 259 19.64 0.95 8.77
N SER A 260 18.55 0.57 9.44
CA SER A 260 17.91 -0.73 9.22
C SER A 260 16.40 -0.64 9.32
N THR A 261 15.74 -1.55 8.60
CA THR A 261 14.30 -1.78 8.70
C THR A 261 14.04 -3.27 8.77
N ARG A 262 13.23 -3.66 9.74
CA ARG A 262 12.68 -5.00 9.88
C ARG A 262 11.19 -4.94 9.61
N TRP A 263 10.75 -5.78 8.69
CA TRP A 263 9.35 -6.03 8.39
C TRP A 263 8.96 -7.39 8.95
N GLU A 264 7.83 -7.45 9.64
CA GLU A 264 7.26 -8.67 10.20
C GLU A 264 5.81 -8.78 9.74
N MET A 265 5.48 -9.84 9.04
CA MET A 265 4.14 -10.10 8.56
C MET A 265 3.19 -10.42 9.71
N THR A 266 1.89 -10.21 9.51
CA THR A 266 0.89 -10.39 10.58
C THR A 266 -0.24 -11.29 10.13
N THR A 267 -0.93 -11.91 11.09
CA THR A 267 -2.11 -12.75 10.86
C THR A 267 -3.43 -11.96 10.89
N LYS A 268 -3.39 -10.63 10.69
CA LYS A 268 -4.57 -9.77 10.76
C LYS A 268 -5.52 -9.95 9.58
N ARG A 269 -4.99 -10.42 8.47
CA ARG A 269 -5.74 -10.83 7.27
C ARG A 269 -5.21 -12.17 6.79
N ARG A 270 -6.05 -12.91 6.05
CA ARG A 270 -5.58 -14.14 5.37
C ARG A 270 -4.54 -13.76 4.34
N HIS A 271 -3.65 -14.68 4.03
CA HIS A 271 -2.59 -14.56 3.02
C HIS A 271 -1.56 -13.44 3.29
N THR A 272 -1.56 -12.81 4.48
CA THR A 272 -0.61 -11.74 4.85
C THR A 272 0.37 -12.14 5.94
N ASP A 273 0.33 -13.35 6.44
CA ASP A 273 1.21 -13.89 7.49
C ASP A 273 2.56 -14.36 6.93
N GLU A 274 2.61 -14.68 5.64
CA GLU A 274 3.83 -15.04 4.90
C GLU A 274 3.67 -14.75 3.40
N CYS A 275 4.78 -14.77 2.68
CA CYS A 275 4.82 -14.77 1.23
C CYS A 275 6.03 -15.57 0.75
N ARG A 276 6.21 -15.70 -0.58
CA ARG A 276 7.30 -16.45 -1.19
C ARG A 276 8.33 -15.58 -1.88
N ARG A 277 8.06 -14.29 -2.05
CA ARG A 277 8.99 -13.35 -2.66
C ARG A 277 8.96 -12.01 -1.91
N ALA A 278 10.15 -11.46 -1.71
CA ALA A 278 10.33 -10.09 -1.30
C ALA A 278 11.28 -9.37 -2.25
N ARG A 279 11.09 -8.05 -2.40
CA ARG A 279 11.97 -7.17 -3.17
C ARG A 279 12.34 -5.97 -2.33
N LEU A 280 13.59 -5.58 -2.36
CA LEU A 280 14.09 -4.33 -1.79
C LEU A 280 14.47 -3.43 -2.95
N LEU A 281 13.89 -2.22 -3.00
CA LEU A 281 14.08 -1.25 -4.08
C LEU A 281 14.84 -0.03 -3.57
N PHE A 282 15.88 0.38 -4.27
CA PHE A 282 16.75 1.50 -3.87
C PHE A 282 17.55 2.07 -5.04
N ILE A 283 18.16 3.24 -4.82
CA ILE A 283 19.20 3.82 -5.68
C ILE A 283 20.44 3.96 -4.81
N CYS A 284 21.62 3.60 -5.31
CA CYS A 284 22.89 3.79 -4.63
C CYS A 284 23.89 4.46 -5.56
N ARG A 285 24.24 5.73 -5.27
CA ARG A 285 25.17 6.55 -6.09
C ARG A 285 26.62 6.34 -5.73
N GLU A 286 26.88 5.69 -4.60
CA GLU A 286 28.20 5.28 -4.14
C GLU A 286 28.23 3.76 -4.01
N ASP A 287 29.44 3.18 -4.01
CA ASP A 287 29.62 1.78 -3.72
C ASP A 287 28.99 1.47 -2.35
N THR A 288 28.06 0.55 -2.35
CA THR A 288 27.16 0.30 -1.21
C THR A 288 27.17 -1.16 -0.83
N GLU A 289 27.25 -1.42 0.47
CA GLU A 289 27.03 -2.75 1.04
C GLU A 289 25.75 -2.76 1.85
N LEU A 290 24.88 -3.72 1.54
CA LEU A 290 23.64 -3.99 2.24
C LEU A 290 23.68 -5.36 2.88
N SER A 291 23.24 -5.45 4.11
CA SER A 291 22.99 -6.73 4.76
C SER A 291 21.48 -7.00 4.74
N VAL A 292 21.14 -8.25 4.49
CA VAL A 292 19.75 -8.74 4.48
C VAL A 292 19.67 -9.99 5.36
N LYS A 293 18.68 -10.03 6.24
CA LYS A 293 18.38 -11.18 7.10
C LYS A 293 16.95 -11.65 6.87
N LEU A 294 16.79 -12.92 6.51
CA LEU A 294 15.52 -13.57 6.30
C LEU A 294 15.13 -14.39 7.53
N GLY A 295 14.09 -13.97 8.24
CA GLY A 295 13.65 -14.66 9.45
C GLY A 295 14.76 -14.83 10.48
N GLU A 296 15.07 -16.07 10.80
CA GLU A 296 16.18 -16.46 11.69
C GLU A 296 17.40 -17.01 10.92
N GLU A 297 17.40 -16.94 9.58
CA GLU A 297 18.54 -17.38 8.76
C GLU A 297 19.77 -16.49 8.99
N GLU A 298 20.92 -16.96 8.50
CA GLU A 298 22.15 -16.18 8.54
C GLU A 298 22.02 -14.92 7.65
N GLU A 299 22.60 -13.84 8.13
CA GLU A 299 22.66 -12.55 7.43
C GLU A 299 23.53 -12.68 6.18
N ARG A 300 23.05 -12.18 5.03
CA ARG A 300 23.80 -12.12 3.77
C ARG A 300 24.13 -10.69 3.40
N THR A 301 25.32 -10.47 2.87
CA THR A 301 25.78 -9.16 2.40
C THR A 301 25.76 -9.11 0.88
N PHE A 302 25.26 -8.00 0.36
CA PHE A 302 25.20 -7.68 -1.07
C PHE A 302 25.97 -6.39 -1.31
N SER A 303 26.82 -6.39 -2.34
CA SER A 303 27.62 -5.23 -2.74
C SER A 303 27.16 -4.72 -4.09
N PHE A 304 27.01 -3.40 -4.20
CA PHE A 304 26.60 -2.72 -5.42
C PHE A 304 27.61 -1.61 -5.75
N VAL A 305 27.97 -1.52 -7.03
CA VAL A 305 28.72 -0.39 -7.55
C VAL A 305 27.80 0.80 -7.70
N GLY A 306 28.28 2.00 -7.36
CA GLY A 306 27.49 3.23 -7.45
C GLY A 306 26.97 3.50 -8.85
N GLY A 307 25.74 4.03 -8.93
CA GLY A 307 25.04 4.37 -10.19
C GLY A 307 23.72 5.11 -9.91
N GLU A 308 23.10 5.63 -10.96
CA GLU A 308 21.85 6.40 -10.86
C GLU A 308 20.59 5.56 -11.07
N GLU A 309 20.77 4.28 -11.43
CA GLU A 309 19.66 3.39 -11.75
C GLU A 309 19.02 2.84 -10.49
N VAL A 310 17.74 2.50 -10.61
CA VAL A 310 17.04 1.72 -9.58
C VAL A 310 17.67 0.33 -9.50
N ARG A 311 17.99 -0.07 -8.28
CA ARG A 311 18.53 -1.38 -7.92
C ARG A 311 17.48 -2.19 -7.17
N GLN A 312 17.59 -3.50 -7.23
CA GLN A 312 16.77 -4.39 -6.43
C GLN A 312 17.58 -5.55 -5.83
N ILE A 313 17.12 -6.02 -4.67
CA ILE A 313 17.45 -7.35 -4.15
C ILE A 313 16.17 -8.16 -4.19
N VAL A 314 16.16 -9.27 -4.91
CA VAL A 314 15.03 -10.19 -4.99
C VAL A 314 15.34 -11.39 -4.09
N ILE A 315 14.47 -11.65 -3.14
CA ILE A 315 14.54 -12.77 -2.21
C ILE A 315 13.38 -13.70 -2.53
N GLU A 316 13.68 -14.95 -2.89
CA GLU A 316 12.69 -16.00 -3.05
C GLU A 316 12.97 -17.12 -2.04
N ASN A 317 11.93 -17.53 -1.33
CA ASN A 317 12.00 -18.56 -0.31
C ASN A 317 10.63 -19.24 -0.17
N ALA A 318 10.62 -20.48 0.28
CA ALA A 318 9.37 -21.22 0.53
C ALA A 318 8.47 -20.48 1.53
N LYS A 319 9.07 -19.71 2.45
CA LYS A 319 8.38 -18.93 3.47
C LYS A 319 9.16 -17.68 3.85
N ILE A 320 8.54 -16.52 3.67
CA ILE A 320 9.03 -15.22 4.12
C ILE A 320 7.98 -14.63 5.07
N ALA A 321 8.22 -14.74 6.38
CA ALA A 321 7.36 -14.15 7.42
C ALA A 321 7.98 -12.88 8.02
N SER A 322 9.29 -12.69 7.89
CA SER A 322 9.99 -11.47 8.27
C SER A 322 11.25 -11.27 7.46
N LEU A 323 11.61 -10.01 7.21
CA LEU A 323 12.82 -9.60 6.50
C LEU A 323 13.43 -8.39 7.20
N GLU A 324 14.75 -8.35 7.30
CA GLU A 324 15.47 -7.16 7.76
C GLU A 324 16.49 -6.74 6.71
N MET A 325 16.55 -5.44 6.43
CA MET A 325 17.58 -4.81 5.60
C MET A 325 18.37 -3.83 6.46
N LYS A 326 19.70 -3.77 6.24
CA LYS A 326 20.59 -2.81 6.91
C LYS A 326 21.61 -2.26 5.93
N VAL A 327 21.83 -0.96 5.96
CA VAL A 327 22.89 -0.29 5.19
C VAL A 327 24.19 -0.36 5.97
N ILE A 328 25.18 -1.12 5.48
CA ILE A 328 26.49 -1.27 6.12
C ILE A 328 27.36 -0.07 5.75
N SER A 329 27.49 0.23 4.46
CA SER A 329 28.30 1.34 3.92
C SER A 329 27.62 1.98 2.71
N GLY A 330 28.10 3.15 2.27
CA GLY A 330 27.58 3.86 1.11
C GLY A 330 26.29 4.64 1.37
N ALA A 331 25.94 4.91 2.63
CA ALA A 331 24.69 5.56 3.00
C ALA A 331 24.53 7.00 2.46
N ALA A 332 25.63 7.71 2.17
CA ALA A 332 25.57 9.09 1.67
C ALA A 332 24.93 9.18 0.28
N GLY A 333 25.18 8.17 -0.58
CA GLY A 333 24.58 8.06 -1.92
C GLY A 333 23.33 7.19 -1.99
N PHE A 334 22.74 6.79 -0.86
CA PHE A 334 21.68 5.80 -0.80
C PHE A 334 20.30 6.43 -0.64
N THR A 335 19.39 6.08 -1.55
CA THR A 335 17.96 6.40 -1.48
C THR A 335 17.18 5.11 -1.42
N ALA A 336 16.48 4.85 -0.31
CA ALA A 336 15.56 3.73 -0.21
C ALA A 336 14.20 4.10 -0.85
N LEU A 337 13.71 3.25 -1.75
CA LEU A 337 12.43 3.44 -2.44
C LEU A 337 11.31 2.61 -1.81
N GLY A 338 11.60 1.46 -1.19
CA GLY A 338 10.61 0.62 -0.55
C GLY A 338 10.96 -0.85 -0.56
N ALA A 339 10.02 -1.66 -0.06
CA ALA A 339 10.04 -3.10 -0.15
C ALA A 339 8.70 -3.61 -0.68
N GLU A 340 8.69 -4.75 -1.35
CA GLU A 340 7.49 -5.45 -1.83
C GLU A 340 7.50 -6.87 -1.28
N PHE A 341 6.33 -7.35 -0.88
CA PHE A 341 6.14 -8.70 -0.33
C PHE A 341 4.94 -9.35 -1.01
N ASP A 342 5.17 -10.40 -1.79
CA ASP A 342 4.15 -11.10 -2.57
C ASP A 342 4.54 -12.53 -2.90
N ASP A 343 3.62 -13.24 -3.53
CA ASP A 343 3.89 -14.55 -4.12
C ASP A 343 4.29 -14.41 -5.59
N VAL A 344 4.84 -15.48 -6.15
CA VAL A 344 5.29 -15.52 -7.55
C VAL A 344 4.11 -15.55 -8.53
N LYS A 345 2.95 -16.05 -8.07
CA LYS A 345 1.69 -16.17 -8.83
C LYS A 345 0.53 -15.57 -8.04
N GLY A 346 -0.63 -15.48 -8.67
CA GLY A 346 -1.85 -14.95 -8.06
C GLY A 346 -1.85 -13.42 -8.03
N VAL A 347 -2.60 -12.82 -7.12
CA VAL A 347 -2.82 -11.36 -7.07
C VAL A 347 -1.94 -10.71 -6.02
N ALA A 348 -1.22 -9.66 -6.43
CA ALA A 348 -0.53 -8.73 -5.55
C ALA A 348 -1.19 -7.35 -5.63
N VAL A 349 -1.49 -6.74 -4.49
CA VAL A 349 -2.07 -5.39 -4.40
C VAL A 349 -1.13 -4.49 -3.62
N ASP A 350 -0.54 -3.52 -4.32
CA ASP A 350 0.35 -2.51 -3.75
C ASP A 350 -0.45 -1.28 -3.32
N ASN A 351 -0.32 -0.86 -2.07
CA ASN A 351 -0.87 0.39 -1.60
C ASN A 351 0.16 1.50 -1.78
N LEU A 352 -0.10 2.41 -2.72
CA LEU A 352 0.76 3.54 -3.08
C LEU A 352 0.09 4.87 -2.71
N SER A 353 -0.59 4.92 -1.57
CA SER A 353 -1.34 6.08 -1.11
C SER A 353 -0.49 7.05 -0.31
N VAL A 354 -0.84 8.32 -0.40
CA VAL A 354 -0.27 9.42 0.39
C VAL A 354 -1.40 10.34 0.79
N ARG A 355 -1.58 10.56 2.11
CA ARG A 355 -2.63 11.45 2.65
C ARG A 355 -2.51 12.88 2.16
N SER A 356 -3.60 13.62 2.23
CA SER A 356 -3.71 15.02 1.80
C SER A 356 -3.37 15.26 0.32
N ASN A 357 -3.29 14.19 -0.48
CA ASN A 357 -2.97 14.23 -1.90
C ASN A 357 -4.26 14.33 -2.73
N ASN A 358 -4.29 15.25 -3.68
CA ASN A 358 -5.40 15.38 -4.64
C ASN A 358 -5.16 14.58 -5.94
N GLY A 359 -4.09 13.78 -5.98
CA GLY A 359 -3.65 13.01 -7.12
C GLY A 359 -2.53 13.67 -7.93
N GLN A 360 -2.49 14.98 -8.00
CA GLN A 360 -1.52 15.73 -8.82
C GLN A 360 -0.07 15.60 -8.33
N ALA A 361 0.15 15.24 -7.06
CA ALA A 361 1.51 15.04 -6.55
C ALA A 361 2.27 13.93 -7.30
N MET A 362 1.59 13.01 -8.00
CA MET A 362 2.24 12.03 -8.85
C MET A 362 3.11 12.66 -9.96
N PHE A 363 2.77 13.87 -10.42
CA PHE A 363 3.56 14.61 -11.42
C PHE A 363 4.94 15.03 -10.91
N TRP A 364 5.14 15.04 -9.60
CA TRP A 364 6.44 15.29 -8.98
C TRP A 364 7.29 14.02 -8.82
N SER A 365 6.71 12.84 -9.07
CA SER A 365 7.51 11.63 -9.11
C SER A 365 8.39 11.57 -10.37
N ASN A 366 9.46 10.82 -10.29
CA ASN A 366 10.41 10.70 -11.38
C ASN A 366 9.93 9.66 -12.40
N ALA A 367 9.56 10.09 -13.60
CA ALA A 367 9.08 9.21 -14.67
C ALA A 367 10.07 8.11 -15.04
N ALA A 368 11.38 8.40 -15.00
CA ALA A 368 12.41 7.39 -15.26
C ALA A 368 12.47 6.33 -14.15
N VAL A 369 12.36 6.74 -12.88
CA VAL A 369 12.27 5.79 -11.74
C VAL A 369 11.02 4.93 -11.86
N ASN A 370 9.86 5.55 -12.17
CA ASN A 370 8.61 4.83 -12.39
C ASN A 370 8.75 3.78 -13.51
N ALA A 371 9.33 4.16 -14.65
CA ALA A 371 9.54 3.27 -15.78
C ALA A 371 10.52 2.14 -15.46
N GLN A 372 11.61 2.41 -14.73
CA GLN A 372 12.56 1.38 -14.30
C GLN A 372 11.90 0.35 -13.39
N ILE A 373 11.16 0.79 -12.36
CA ILE A 373 10.44 -0.12 -11.46
C ILE A 373 9.40 -0.93 -12.25
N ASN A 374 8.63 -0.28 -13.14
CA ASN A 374 7.67 -0.98 -13.97
C ASN A 374 8.31 -1.99 -14.93
N SER A 375 9.49 -1.70 -15.47
CA SER A 375 10.20 -2.65 -16.36
C SER A 375 10.67 -3.91 -15.63
N MET A 376 11.04 -3.78 -14.35
CA MET A 376 11.41 -4.92 -13.51
C MET A 376 10.20 -5.80 -13.20
N ARG A 377 9.02 -5.17 -13.03
CA ARG A 377 7.81 -5.85 -12.62
C ARG A 377 6.56 -5.02 -13.00
N PRO A 378 6.01 -5.24 -14.20
CA PRO A 378 4.89 -4.46 -14.72
C PRO A 378 3.63 -4.55 -13.86
N TYR A 379 2.89 -3.45 -13.77
CA TYR A 379 1.51 -3.45 -13.28
C TYR A 379 0.53 -3.86 -14.38
N ASP A 380 -0.53 -4.56 -13.98
CA ASP A 380 -1.64 -4.96 -14.84
C ASP A 380 -2.85 -4.03 -14.65
N LEU A 381 -3.00 -3.47 -13.45
CA LEU A 381 -4.03 -2.48 -13.12
C LEU A 381 -3.44 -1.37 -12.26
N VAL A 382 -3.77 -0.13 -12.61
CA VAL A 382 -3.54 1.05 -11.76
C VAL A 382 -4.90 1.66 -11.40
N VAL A 383 -5.21 1.72 -10.12
CA VAL A 383 -6.41 2.36 -9.58
C VAL A 383 -6.04 3.76 -9.10
N LEU A 384 -6.80 4.78 -9.52
CA LEU A 384 -6.65 6.16 -9.10
C LEU A 384 -7.85 6.57 -8.23
N GLN A 385 -7.64 6.68 -6.91
CA GLN A 385 -8.68 7.06 -5.95
C GLN A 385 -8.31 8.39 -5.29
N TYR A 386 -8.88 9.48 -5.77
CA TYR A 386 -8.64 10.85 -5.28
C TYR A 386 -9.91 11.68 -5.31
N GLY A 387 -9.85 12.90 -4.75
CA GLY A 387 -10.93 13.88 -4.85
C GLY A 387 -11.40 14.44 -3.52
N LEU A 388 -11.24 13.74 -2.40
CA LEU A 388 -11.65 14.25 -1.08
C LEU A 388 -10.98 15.58 -0.74
N ASN A 389 -9.71 15.75 -1.12
CA ASN A 389 -8.88 16.91 -0.75
C ASN A 389 -9.16 18.18 -1.59
N ILE A 390 -10.01 18.09 -2.61
CA ILE A 390 -10.43 19.25 -3.41
C ILE A 390 -11.93 19.55 -3.27
N MET A 391 -12.65 18.71 -2.54
CA MET A 391 -14.09 18.83 -2.40
C MET A 391 -14.46 19.99 -1.47
N GLN A 392 -15.23 20.92 -1.95
CA GLN A 392 -15.75 22.07 -1.20
C GLN A 392 -17.27 22.07 -1.26
N ALA A 393 -17.93 22.43 -0.15
CA ALA A 393 -19.37 22.32 0.02
C ALA A 393 -20.18 23.03 -1.07
N ASP A 394 -19.73 24.22 -1.47
CA ASP A 394 -20.44 25.09 -2.40
C ASP A 394 -19.90 25.01 -3.82
N ARG A 395 -18.95 24.11 -4.07
CA ARG A 395 -18.38 23.89 -5.40
C ARG A 395 -19.15 22.79 -6.13
N HIS A 396 -19.68 23.09 -7.29
CA HIS A 396 -20.39 22.14 -8.16
C HIS A 396 -19.74 22.00 -9.54
N ASN A 397 -18.86 22.93 -9.92
CA ASN A 397 -18.08 22.84 -11.14
C ASN A 397 -16.65 22.40 -10.83
N TYR A 398 -16.31 21.20 -11.27
CA TYR A 398 -14.98 20.60 -11.14
C TYR A 398 -14.33 20.34 -12.50
N SER A 399 -14.69 21.11 -13.56
CA SER A 399 -14.12 20.93 -14.91
C SER A 399 -12.59 20.94 -14.91
N LEU A 400 -11.97 21.92 -14.24
CA LEU A 400 -10.51 22.00 -14.12
C LEU A 400 -9.90 20.77 -13.44
N TYR A 401 -10.57 20.25 -12.42
CA TYR A 401 -10.08 19.02 -11.80
C TYR A 401 -10.31 17.80 -12.70
N GLY A 402 -11.40 17.75 -13.47
CA GLY A 402 -11.59 16.74 -14.50
C GLY A 402 -10.43 16.70 -15.49
N GLU A 403 -10.00 17.88 -16.00
CA GLU A 403 -8.82 18.00 -16.85
C GLU A 403 -7.53 17.51 -16.14
N GLN A 404 -7.39 17.74 -14.83
CA GLN A 404 -6.26 17.20 -14.07
C GLN A 404 -6.34 15.67 -13.94
N VAL A 405 -7.53 15.10 -13.76
CA VAL A 405 -7.71 13.63 -13.76
C VAL A 405 -7.32 13.04 -15.12
N GLU A 406 -7.66 13.69 -16.23
CA GLU A 406 -7.20 13.27 -17.57
C GLU A 406 -5.66 13.26 -17.66
N LYS A 407 -5.01 14.32 -17.17
CA LYS A 407 -3.53 14.36 -17.12
C LYS A 407 -2.95 13.27 -16.22
N MET A 408 -3.57 12.96 -15.07
CA MET A 408 -3.16 11.86 -14.20
C MET A 408 -3.24 10.51 -14.94
N VAL A 409 -4.34 10.26 -15.65
CA VAL A 409 -4.49 9.05 -16.47
C VAL A 409 -3.40 8.95 -17.53
N GLN A 410 -3.15 10.03 -18.26
CA GLN A 410 -2.12 10.08 -19.31
C GLN A 410 -0.70 9.90 -18.75
N TYR A 411 -0.43 10.47 -17.57
CA TYR A 411 0.83 10.26 -16.86
C TYR A 411 1.04 8.79 -16.49
N VAL A 412 0.01 8.16 -15.94
CA VAL A 412 0.02 6.73 -15.61
C VAL A 412 0.21 5.86 -16.85
N GLN A 413 -0.52 6.14 -17.93
CA GLN A 413 -0.36 5.42 -19.20
C GLN A 413 1.05 5.57 -19.79
N SER A 414 1.68 6.71 -19.59
CA SER A 414 3.08 6.93 -20.02
C SER A 414 4.07 6.12 -19.20
N CYS A 415 3.93 6.09 -17.86
CA CYS A 415 4.85 5.39 -16.97
C CYS A 415 4.59 3.87 -16.89
N PHE A 416 3.35 3.44 -17.08
CA PHE A 416 2.87 2.04 -16.93
C PHE A 416 2.07 1.59 -18.16
N PRO A 417 2.68 1.53 -19.35
CA PRO A 417 1.96 1.44 -20.63
C PRO A 417 1.17 0.15 -20.85
N THR A 418 1.42 -0.89 -20.06
CA THR A 418 0.70 -2.17 -20.14
C THR A 418 -0.45 -2.29 -19.16
N ALA A 419 -0.55 -1.36 -18.19
CA ALA A 419 -1.57 -1.41 -17.16
C ALA A 419 -2.91 -0.88 -17.67
N ALA A 420 -4.00 -1.54 -17.29
CA ALA A 420 -5.32 -0.94 -17.30
C ALA A 420 -5.36 0.19 -16.27
N VAL A 421 -6.13 1.23 -16.54
CA VAL A 421 -6.37 2.32 -15.57
C VAL A 421 -7.83 2.30 -15.16
N LEU A 422 -8.07 2.30 -13.84
CA LEU A 422 -9.38 2.43 -13.23
C LEU A 422 -9.44 3.73 -12.43
N VAL A 423 -10.23 4.69 -12.87
CA VAL A 423 -10.57 5.85 -12.06
C VAL A 423 -11.67 5.44 -11.08
N MET A 424 -11.34 5.44 -9.81
CA MET A 424 -12.27 5.21 -8.71
C MET A 424 -12.83 6.56 -8.27
N GLY A 425 -14.12 6.81 -8.52
CA GLY A 425 -14.77 8.06 -8.21
C GLY A 425 -14.66 8.42 -6.72
N VAL A 426 -14.78 9.69 -6.39
CA VAL A 426 -14.69 10.16 -5.01
C VAL A 426 -15.79 9.52 -4.15
N SER A 427 -15.49 9.34 -2.86
CA SER A 427 -16.42 8.81 -1.86
C SER A 427 -17.53 9.82 -1.52
N ASP A 428 -18.60 9.33 -0.90
CA ASP A 428 -19.57 10.20 -0.24
C ASP A 428 -18.96 10.92 0.95
N ARG A 429 -19.48 12.09 1.26
CA ARG A 429 -19.08 12.95 2.38
C ARG A 429 -20.28 13.72 2.90
N SER A 430 -20.36 13.94 4.21
CA SER A 430 -21.33 14.82 4.83
C SER A 430 -20.63 15.98 5.55
N GLN A 431 -21.38 17.04 5.78
CA GLN A 431 -20.88 18.24 6.47
C GLN A 431 -21.85 18.70 7.54
N LYS A 432 -21.35 19.43 8.50
CA LYS A 432 -22.18 20.09 9.51
C LYS A 432 -22.53 21.50 9.06
N ASN A 433 -23.83 21.84 9.06
CA ASN A 433 -24.34 23.18 8.85
C ASN A 433 -25.32 23.58 9.96
N GLU A 434 -26.04 24.70 9.80
CA GLU A 434 -27.03 25.20 10.77
C GLU A 434 -28.20 24.22 11.01
N SER A 435 -28.53 23.39 10.01
CA SER A 435 -29.61 22.39 10.08
C SER A 435 -29.14 21.05 10.67
N GLY A 436 -27.84 20.88 10.97
CA GLY A 436 -27.26 19.63 11.47
C GLY A 436 -26.25 19.02 10.50
N ILE A 437 -26.16 17.69 10.49
CA ILE A 437 -25.36 16.94 9.51
C ILE A 437 -26.17 16.78 8.24
N VAL A 438 -25.58 17.10 7.10
CA VAL A 438 -26.21 17.01 5.78
C VAL A 438 -25.25 16.43 4.76
N PRO A 439 -25.72 15.65 3.77
CA PRO A 439 -24.88 15.17 2.67
C PRO A 439 -24.23 16.33 1.91
N MET A 440 -22.98 16.16 1.51
CA MET A 440 -22.28 17.12 0.67
C MET A 440 -22.56 16.82 -0.80
N THR A 441 -23.51 17.52 -1.41
CA THR A 441 -23.93 17.30 -2.82
C THR A 441 -22.80 17.50 -3.82
N ALA A 442 -21.79 18.28 -3.47
CA ALA A 442 -20.56 18.46 -4.23
C ALA A 442 -19.84 17.14 -4.57
N ALA A 443 -19.96 16.11 -3.71
CA ALA A 443 -19.39 14.79 -3.96
C ALA A 443 -19.93 14.15 -5.24
N LYS A 444 -21.25 14.23 -5.44
CA LYS A 444 -21.91 13.71 -6.64
C LYS A 444 -21.46 14.43 -7.91
N ASP A 445 -21.30 15.76 -7.83
CA ASP A 445 -20.87 16.54 -8.98
C ASP A 445 -19.40 16.30 -9.33
N LEU A 446 -18.54 16.20 -8.33
CA LEU A 446 -17.12 15.82 -8.52
C LEU A 446 -17.00 14.42 -9.14
N CYS A 447 -17.76 13.45 -8.64
CA CYS A 447 -17.78 12.09 -9.18
C CYS A 447 -18.14 12.06 -10.68
N LYS A 448 -19.09 12.89 -11.13
CA LYS A 448 -19.44 13.05 -12.56
C LYS A 448 -18.28 13.57 -13.40
N TRP A 449 -17.52 14.55 -12.88
CA TRP A 449 -16.36 15.07 -13.61
C TRP A 449 -15.25 14.03 -13.72
N GLN A 450 -15.04 13.22 -12.67
CA GLN A 450 -14.10 12.11 -12.71
C GLN A 450 -14.54 11.02 -13.71
N ARG A 451 -15.85 10.71 -13.76
CA ARG A 451 -16.40 9.79 -14.74
C ARG A 451 -16.19 10.31 -16.18
N THR A 452 -16.46 11.60 -16.41
CA THR A 452 -16.25 12.22 -17.73
C THR A 452 -14.78 12.18 -18.14
N ALA A 453 -13.87 12.43 -17.21
CA ALA A 453 -12.41 12.33 -17.47
C ALA A 453 -12.01 10.90 -17.86
N ALA A 454 -12.53 9.87 -17.16
CA ALA A 454 -12.29 8.48 -17.52
C ALA A 454 -12.84 8.13 -18.92
N GLU A 455 -14.04 8.61 -19.27
CA GLU A 455 -14.66 8.45 -20.59
C GLU A 455 -13.81 9.13 -21.68
N ASN A 456 -13.36 10.36 -21.46
CA ASN A 456 -12.50 11.10 -22.40
C ASN A 456 -11.15 10.39 -22.64
N CYS A 457 -10.59 9.79 -21.60
CA CYS A 457 -9.34 9.01 -21.67
C CYS A 457 -9.55 7.56 -22.13
N GLN A 458 -10.79 7.12 -22.34
CA GLN A 458 -11.13 5.74 -22.73
C GLN A 458 -10.59 4.69 -21.75
N VAL A 459 -10.67 4.96 -20.45
CA VAL A 459 -10.28 4.06 -19.38
C VAL A 459 -11.49 3.62 -18.54
N ALA A 460 -11.28 2.73 -17.58
CA ALA A 460 -12.35 2.24 -16.73
C ALA A 460 -12.72 3.26 -15.62
N PHE A 461 -13.97 3.24 -15.20
CA PHE A 461 -14.50 4.04 -14.10
C PHE A 461 -15.34 3.18 -13.15
N TRP A 462 -15.20 3.42 -11.83
CA TRP A 462 -16.06 2.84 -10.81
C TRP A 462 -16.60 3.91 -9.88
N ASP A 463 -17.90 3.91 -9.66
CA ASP A 463 -18.61 4.95 -8.89
C ASP A 463 -18.65 4.62 -7.40
N THR A 464 -17.62 5.06 -6.64
CA THR A 464 -17.55 4.90 -5.19
C THR A 464 -18.69 5.63 -4.47
N TYR A 465 -19.08 6.83 -4.98
CA TYR A 465 -20.19 7.58 -4.40
C TYR A 465 -21.49 6.76 -4.48
N ALA A 466 -21.81 6.19 -5.63
CA ALA A 466 -22.99 5.35 -5.81
C ALA A 466 -22.94 4.09 -4.92
N ALA A 467 -21.78 3.44 -4.81
CA ALA A 467 -21.61 2.29 -3.93
C ALA A 467 -21.85 2.65 -2.46
N MET A 468 -21.32 3.78 -1.99
CA MET A 468 -21.57 4.26 -0.64
C MET A 468 -23.04 4.65 -0.42
N GLN A 469 -23.70 5.29 -1.40
CA GLN A 469 -25.12 5.61 -1.31
C GLN A 469 -25.99 4.35 -1.21
N GLN A 470 -25.66 3.29 -1.94
CA GLN A 470 -26.33 1.99 -1.83
C GLN A 470 -26.19 1.38 -0.43
N LEU A 471 -25.06 1.60 0.23
CA LEU A 471 -24.80 1.19 1.61
C LEU A 471 -25.39 2.14 2.67
N GLY A 472 -26.12 3.18 2.27
CA GLY A 472 -26.82 4.13 3.13
C GLY A 472 -26.10 5.46 3.35
N GLY A 473 -25.02 5.73 2.61
CA GLY A 473 -24.27 6.98 2.62
C GLY A 473 -23.40 7.20 3.86
N MET A 474 -22.69 8.32 3.90
CA MET A 474 -21.73 8.65 4.96
C MET A 474 -22.38 8.71 6.35
N GLU A 475 -23.61 9.17 6.47
CA GLU A 475 -24.32 9.21 7.76
C GLU A 475 -24.51 7.80 8.35
N THR A 476 -24.86 6.82 7.50
CA THR A 476 -24.96 5.41 7.89
C THR A 476 -23.59 4.84 8.26
N PHE A 477 -22.55 5.21 7.54
CA PHE A 477 -21.18 4.78 7.87
C PHE A 477 -20.77 5.27 9.26
N VAL A 478 -21.03 6.55 9.59
CA VAL A 478 -20.74 7.09 10.93
C VAL A 478 -21.60 6.43 12.01
N ALA A 479 -22.90 6.26 11.76
CA ALA A 479 -23.82 5.64 12.71
C ALA A 479 -23.44 4.21 13.07
N ASN A 480 -22.89 3.44 12.12
CA ASN A 480 -22.44 2.08 12.30
C ASN A 480 -20.98 1.96 12.78
N GLY A 481 -20.28 3.09 13.00
CA GLY A 481 -18.86 3.09 13.37
C GLY A 481 -17.93 2.65 12.23
N TRP A 482 -18.31 2.84 10.97
CA TRP A 482 -17.52 2.54 9.76
C TRP A 482 -16.75 3.76 9.24
N ALA A 483 -17.06 4.93 9.77
CA ALA A 483 -16.38 6.19 9.48
C ALA A 483 -16.20 7.02 10.75
N GLY A 484 -15.29 7.98 10.69
CA GLY A 484 -15.04 8.96 11.73
C GLY A 484 -16.21 9.94 11.91
N LYS A 485 -16.28 10.60 13.07
CA LYS A 485 -17.29 11.64 13.38
C LYS A 485 -17.08 12.94 12.61
N ASP A 486 -16.04 13.03 11.81
CA ASP A 486 -15.77 14.09 10.84
C ASP A 486 -16.61 13.95 9.57
N TYR A 487 -17.30 12.81 9.41
CA TYR A 487 -18.16 12.51 8.25
C TYR A 487 -17.40 12.54 6.92
N THR A 488 -16.12 12.27 6.95
CA THR A 488 -15.21 12.30 5.79
C THR A 488 -14.40 11.01 5.67
N HIS A 489 -13.72 10.63 6.77
CA HIS A 489 -12.76 9.53 6.76
C HIS A 489 -13.41 8.22 7.20
N ILE A 490 -13.27 7.21 6.36
CA ILE A 490 -13.62 5.84 6.71
C ILE A 490 -12.52 5.20 7.55
N ASN A 491 -12.89 4.17 8.30
CA ASN A 491 -11.96 3.30 8.99
C ASN A 491 -11.90 1.92 8.31
N TYR A 492 -11.15 0.97 8.88
CA TYR A 492 -11.04 -0.40 8.33
C TYR A 492 -12.40 -1.09 8.13
N ALA A 493 -13.37 -0.87 9.02
CA ALA A 493 -14.69 -1.46 8.86
C ALA A 493 -15.48 -0.87 7.70
N GLY A 494 -15.30 0.43 7.42
CA GLY A 494 -15.86 1.09 6.24
C GLY A 494 -15.12 0.68 4.97
N GLY A 495 -13.80 0.66 5.02
CA GLY A 495 -12.95 0.22 3.92
C GLY A 495 -13.28 -1.21 3.47
N ALA A 496 -13.49 -2.13 4.40
CA ALA A 496 -13.90 -3.50 4.10
C ALA A 496 -15.21 -3.59 3.29
N ARG A 497 -16.15 -2.68 3.54
CA ARG A 497 -17.42 -2.64 2.80
C ARG A 497 -17.23 -2.15 1.38
N ILE A 498 -16.51 -1.06 1.21
CA ILE A 498 -16.22 -0.50 -0.11
C ILE A 498 -15.33 -1.46 -0.91
N ALA A 499 -14.34 -2.07 -0.28
CA ALA A 499 -13.51 -3.10 -0.91
C ALA A 499 -14.34 -4.26 -1.45
N ARG A 500 -15.36 -4.69 -0.72
CA ARG A 500 -16.27 -5.76 -1.14
C ARG A 500 -17.11 -5.35 -2.36
N GLU A 501 -17.63 -4.12 -2.40
CA GLU A 501 -18.39 -3.63 -3.55
C GLU A 501 -17.51 -3.54 -4.80
N LEU A 502 -16.27 -3.04 -4.67
CA LEU A 502 -15.31 -3.02 -5.78
C LEU A 502 -14.91 -4.44 -6.21
N TYR A 503 -14.73 -5.35 -5.25
CA TYR A 503 -14.44 -6.75 -5.54
C TYR A 503 -15.59 -7.40 -6.34
N TYR A 504 -16.85 -7.18 -5.96
CA TYR A 504 -17.99 -7.68 -6.73
C TYR A 504 -18.04 -7.10 -8.14
N ALA A 505 -17.71 -5.83 -8.32
CA ALA A 505 -17.63 -5.20 -9.63
C ALA A 505 -16.52 -5.83 -10.51
N LEU A 506 -15.36 -6.12 -9.93
CA LEU A 506 -14.26 -6.80 -10.64
C LEU A 506 -14.64 -8.24 -11.01
N LEU A 507 -15.22 -9.01 -10.08
CA LEU A 507 -15.69 -10.37 -10.38
C LEU A 507 -16.77 -10.38 -11.47
N LYS A 508 -17.72 -9.44 -11.40
CA LYS A 508 -18.78 -9.35 -12.40
C LYS A 508 -18.24 -9.01 -13.79
N GLY A 509 -17.24 -8.12 -13.83
CA GLY A 509 -16.53 -7.84 -15.09
C GLY A 509 -15.80 -9.06 -15.64
N ALA A 510 -15.17 -9.86 -14.78
CA ALA A 510 -14.48 -11.09 -15.18
C ALA A 510 -15.47 -12.21 -15.60
N GLU A 511 -16.66 -12.28 -14.98
CA GLU A 511 -17.72 -13.23 -15.36
C GLU A 511 -18.33 -12.92 -16.74
N GLU A 512 -18.47 -11.65 -17.07
CA GLU A 512 -19.08 -11.19 -18.32
C GLU A 512 -18.09 -11.13 -19.49
N TYR A 513 -16.79 -11.19 -19.19
CA TYR A 513 -15.71 -11.24 -20.17
C TYR A 513 -15.61 -12.62 -20.82
#